data_feb08159a0af613d4b93f1f34e24d1d2
#
_entry.id   feb08159a0af613d4b93f1f34e24d1d2
#
_cell.length_a   1.000
_cell.length_b   1.000
_cell.length_c   1.000
_cell.angle_alpha   90.00
_cell.angle_beta   90.00
_cell.angle_gamma   90.00
#
_symmetry.space_group_name_H-M   'P 1'
#
loop_
_entity.id
_entity.type
_entity.pdbx_description
1 polymer ?
#
loop_
_entity_poly.entity_id
_entity_poly.type
_entity_poly.pdbx_seq_one_letter_code
_entity_poly.pdbx_strand_id
1 'polypeptide(L)'
;MAFFQKIKEAFIKNEDKDKYLSGLDRSKKSFGDRLRALSNNFHGINDELLEEIMVILLESDVGIHTAQKIVDAFESNAKDLKNYDSMEDYLISILYDFYDEEQDAPINYNEGGPTVILMVGVNGSGKTTTSAKLIRHYLQQQKSVAVVAADTFRAGAIDQIDTWANRLGVPCIKGKPNQDPSSVIVDGCRYAKEHNVDILICDTAGRLQNKTNLMNELSKMRRVVSKEIEGGPHEVWLVLDATTGQNGISQAKIFLEATDVSGIVLTKMDGTAKGGVVLAIRDLLHLPVRFLGLGEKPEDLKSFDINAFLMGITKGMDADE
;
A
#
# COMPACT_ATOMS: atom_id res chain seq x y z
N MET A 1 -10.12 -1.86 -27.47
CA MET A 1 -10.79 -3.14 -27.19
C MET A 1 -9.90 -4.17 -26.48
N ALA A 2 -8.79 -4.65 -27.06
CA ALA A 2 -8.03 -5.76 -26.47
C ALA A 2 -7.42 -5.46 -25.07
N PHE A 3 -6.98 -4.24 -24.80
CA PHE A 3 -6.32 -3.90 -23.54
C PHE A 3 -7.31 -3.75 -22.38
N PHE A 4 -8.37 -2.96 -22.56
CA PHE A 4 -9.40 -2.79 -21.53
C PHE A 4 -10.10 -4.13 -21.22
N GLN A 5 -10.36 -4.93 -22.25
CA GLN A 5 -10.90 -6.28 -22.08
C GLN A 5 -9.99 -7.16 -21.21
N LYS A 6 -8.66 -7.03 -21.35
CA LYS A 6 -7.67 -7.72 -20.52
C LYS A 6 -7.76 -7.30 -19.04
N ILE A 7 -7.87 -6.00 -18.76
CA ILE A 7 -8.09 -5.49 -17.38
C ILE A 7 -9.38 -6.05 -16.80
N LYS A 8 -10.48 -5.99 -17.55
CA LYS A 8 -11.79 -6.52 -17.14
C LYS A 8 -11.72 -8.03 -16.84
N GLU A 9 -11.12 -8.81 -17.72
CA GLU A 9 -10.95 -10.25 -17.51
C GLU A 9 -10.06 -10.58 -16.30
N ALA A 10 -8.99 -9.82 -16.06
CA ALA A 10 -8.15 -9.98 -14.89
C ALA A 10 -8.95 -9.67 -13.61
N PHE A 11 -9.73 -8.60 -13.61
CA PHE A 11 -10.61 -8.24 -12.50
C PHE A 11 -11.66 -9.31 -12.18
N ILE A 12 -12.34 -9.84 -13.19
CA ILE A 12 -13.36 -10.89 -13.01
C ILE A 12 -12.75 -12.15 -12.37
N LYS A 13 -11.51 -12.49 -12.72
CA LYS A 13 -10.76 -13.63 -12.18
C LYS A 13 -10.15 -13.38 -10.80
N ASN A 14 -10.10 -12.13 -10.34
CA ASN A 14 -9.52 -11.79 -9.05
C ASN A 14 -10.40 -12.29 -7.91
N GLU A 15 -9.86 -13.18 -7.07
CA GLU A 15 -10.58 -13.79 -5.93
C GLU A 15 -11.02 -12.76 -4.89
N ASP A 16 -10.36 -11.60 -4.85
CA ASP A 16 -10.61 -10.51 -3.90
C ASP A 16 -11.50 -9.40 -4.47
N LYS A 17 -12.06 -9.55 -5.69
CA LYS A 17 -12.83 -8.52 -6.41
C LYS A 17 -13.92 -7.86 -5.54
N ASP A 18 -14.70 -8.66 -4.80
CA ASP A 18 -15.78 -8.15 -3.94
C ASP A 18 -15.25 -7.28 -2.80
N LYS A 19 -14.03 -7.56 -2.31
CA LYS A 19 -13.36 -6.74 -1.31
C LYS A 19 -12.87 -5.42 -1.90
N TYR A 20 -12.31 -5.44 -3.09
CA TYR A 20 -11.95 -4.21 -3.80
C TYR A 20 -13.18 -3.35 -4.04
N LEU A 21 -14.29 -3.91 -4.52
CA LEU A 21 -15.53 -3.18 -4.76
C LEU A 21 -16.07 -2.55 -3.48
N SER A 22 -16.21 -3.33 -2.41
CA SER A 22 -16.76 -2.82 -1.14
C SER A 22 -15.81 -1.85 -0.43
N GLY A 23 -14.51 -2.09 -0.49
CA GLY A 23 -13.51 -1.27 0.16
C GLY A 23 -13.17 0.02 -0.58
N LEU A 24 -13.50 0.13 -1.88
CA LEU A 24 -13.26 1.31 -2.71
C LEU A 24 -14.54 2.08 -3.07
N ASP A 25 -15.69 1.73 -2.51
CA ASP A 25 -16.99 2.33 -2.83
C ASP A 25 -17.00 3.87 -2.71
N ARG A 26 -16.35 4.43 -1.69
CA ARG A 26 -16.24 5.89 -1.53
C ARG A 26 -15.40 6.53 -2.62
N SER A 27 -14.29 5.90 -3.00
CA SER A 27 -13.44 6.38 -4.10
C SER A 27 -14.16 6.25 -5.43
N LYS A 28 -14.93 5.18 -5.65
CA LYS A 28 -15.79 5.01 -6.84
C LYS A 28 -16.80 6.15 -6.95
N LYS A 29 -17.52 6.46 -5.89
CA LYS A 29 -18.53 7.56 -5.88
C LYS A 29 -17.92 8.92 -6.17
N SER A 30 -16.71 9.16 -5.74
CA SER A 30 -16.03 10.44 -5.98
C SER A 30 -15.38 10.52 -7.36
N PHE A 31 -14.70 9.47 -7.80
CA PHE A 31 -13.93 9.44 -9.04
C PHE A 31 -14.73 8.81 -10.19
N GLY A 32 -15.18 7.56 -10.03
CA GLY A 32 -15.79 6.77 -11.09
C GLY A 32 -17.11 7.34 -11.60
N ASP A 33 -18.02 7.73 -10.70
CA ASP A 33 -19.34 8.26 -11.09
C ASP A 33 -19.20 9.59 -11.85
N ARG A 34 -18.23 10.44 -11.46
CA ARG A 34 -17.95 11.70 -12.19
C ARG A 34 -17.31 11.44 -13.53
N LEU A 35 -16.35 10.52 -13.59
CA LEU A 35 -15.71 10.13 -14.84
C LEU A 35 -16.74 9.57 -15.84
N ARG A 36 -17.66 8.72 -15.37
CA ARG A 36 -18.74 8.18 -16.18
C ARG A 36 -19.68 9.28 -16.68
N ALA A 37 -20.06 10.23 -15.81
CA ALA A 37 -20.90 11.37 -16.23
C ALA A 37 -20.22 12.20 -17.31
N LEU A 38 -18.90 12.44 -17.18
CA LEU A 38 -18.12 13.12 -18.19
C LEU A 38 -18.02 12.33 -19.50
N SER A 39 -17.83 11.01 -19.43
CA SER A 39 -17.78 10.12 -20.58
C SER A 39 -19.10 10.06 -21.35
N ASN A 40 -20.25 10.06 -20.65
CA ASN A 40 -21.56 10.06 -21.27
C ASN A 40 -21.86 11.36 -22.04
N ASN A 41 -21.24 12.47 -21.66
CA ASN A 41 -21.36 13.77 -22.30
C ASN A 41 -20.18 14.09 -23.25
N PHE A 42 -19.41 13.09 -23.61
CA PHE A 42 -18.22 13.28 -24.43
C PHE A 42 -18.56 13.69 -25.87
N HIS A 43 -18.04 14.85 -26.31
CA HIS A 43 -18.24 15.38 -27.65
C HIS A 43 -16.92 15.60 -28.42
N GLY A 44 -15.81 15.19 -27.85
CA GLY A 44 -14.46 15.36 -28.38
C GLY A 44 -13.51 15.94 -27.35
N ILE A 45 -12.22 15.85 -27.63
CA ILE A 45 -11.17 16.38 -26.75
C ILE A 45 -11.06 17.89 -27.01
N ASN A 46 -11.25 18.66 -25.93
CA ASN A 46 -11.12 20.12 -25.91
C ASN A 46 -10.62 20.55 -24.52
N ASP A 47 -10.28 21.83 -24.37
CA ASP A 47 -9.74 22.38 -23.13
C ASP A 47 -10.68 22.16 -21.92
N GLU A 48 -12.02 22.28 -22.13
CA GLU A 48 -13.02 22.07 -21.07
C GLU A 48 -13.00 20.64 -20.54
N LEU A 49 -12.91 19.63 -21.43
CA LEU A 49 -12.76 18.23 -21.03
C LEU A 49 -11.48 17.99 -20.23
N LEU A 50 -10.36 18.54 -20.67
CA LEU A 50 -9.06 18.38 -19.99
C LEU A 50 -9.08 19.04 -18.61
N GLU A 51 -9.70 20.22 -18.46
CA GLU A 51 -9.93 20.87 -17.18
C GLU A 51 -10.80 20.02 -16.24
N GLU A 52 -11.89 19.43 -16.74
CA GLU A 52 -12.76 18.56 -15.93
C GLU A 52 -12.06 17.28 -15.49
N ILE A 53 -11.28 16.63 -16.37
CA ILE A 53 -10.44 15.49 -16.00
C ILE A 53 -9.44 15.89 -14.89
N MET A 54 -8.77 17.05 -15.04
CA MET A 54 -7.87 17.59 -14.04
C MET A 54 -8.56 17.75 -12.68
N VAL A 55 -9.75 18.33 -12.64
CA VAL A 55 -10.54 18.52 -11.41
C VAL A 55 -10.87 17.18 -10.75
N ILE A 56 -11.33 16.18 -11.53
CA ILE A 56 -11.63 14.85 -11.01
C ILE A 56 -10.40 14.19 -10.37
N LEU A 57 -9.24 14.29 -11.03
CA LEU A 57 -7.98 13.76 -10.53
C LEU A 57 -7.54 14.45 -9.23
N LEU A 58 -7.64 15.80 -9.17
CA LEU A 58 -7.26 16.58 -7.98
C LEU A 58 -8.14 16.27 -6.78
N GLU A 59 -9.45 16.17 -6.96
CA GLU A 59 -10.39 15.83 -5.89
C GLU A 59 -10.19 14.40 -5.36
N SER A 60 -9.60 13.52 -6.17
CA SER A 60 -9.20 12.17 -5.76
C SER A 60 -7.82 12.10 -5.10
N ASP A 61 -7.21 13.25 -4.79
CA ASP A 61 -5.87 13.38 -4.18
C ASP A 61 -4.71 12.82 -5.04
N VAL A 62 -4.85 12.81 -6.36
CA VAL A 62 -3.73 12.50 -7.28
C VAL A 62 -2.58 13.51 -7.14
N GLY A 63 -2.91 14.78 -6.79
CA GLY A 63 -1.96 15.87 -6.71
C GLY A 63 -1.64 16.51 -8.07
N ILE A 64 -1.34 17.81 -8.05
CA ILE A 64 -1.28 18.64 -9.26
C ILE A 64 -0.26 18.15 -10.30
N HIS A 65 0.95 17.76 -9.86
CA HIS A 65 2.01 17.34 -10.79
C HIS A 65 1.68 16.01 -11.49
N THR A 66 1.17 15.05 -10.72
CA THR A 66 0.78 13.74 -11.23
C THR A 66 -0.46 13.87 -12.13
N ALA A 67 -1.45 14.66 -11.72
CA ALA A 67 -2.65 14.93 -12.50
C ALA A 67 -2.31 15.59 -13.85
N GLN A 68 -1.39 16.57 -13.87
CA GLN A 68 -0.94 17.20 -15.11
C GLN A 68 -0.31 16.18 -16.07
N LYS A 69 0.58 15.31 -15.58
CA LYS A 69 1.19 14.26 -16.42
C LYS A 69 0.15 13.31 -17.02
N ILE A 70 -0.89 12.96 -16.25
CA ILE A 70 -1.98 12.10 -16.73
C ILE A 70 -2.79 12.82 -17.81
N VAL A 71 -3.14 14.10 -17.61
CA VAL A 71 -3.87 14.91 -18.59
C VAL A 71 -3.04 15.09 -19.86
N ASP A 72 -1.74 15.40 -19.74
CA ASP A 72 -0.83 15.53 -20.88
C ASP A 72 -0.73 14.21 -21.67
N ALA A 73 -0.67 13.06 -20.98
CA ALA A 73 -0.66 11.75 -21.61
C ALA A 73 -1.99 11.46 -22.35
N PHE A 74 -3.12 11.82 -21.73
CA PHE A 74 -4.45 11.68 -22.32
C PHE A 74 -4.56 12.50 -23.62
N GLU A 75 -4.14 13.76 -23.62
CA GLU A 75 -4.18 14.63 -24.77
C GLU A 75 -3.22 14.17 -25.89
N SER A 76 -1.97 13.88 -25.53
CA SER A 76 -0.92 13.50 -26.47
C SER A 76 -1.24 12.24 -27.29
N ASN A 77 -1.98 11.31 -26.67
CA ASN A 77 -2.37 10.05 -27.29
C ASN A 77 -3.84 10.03 -27.76
N ALA A 78 -4.44 11.21 -27.91
CA ALA A 78 -5.86 11.40 -28.27
C ALA A 78 -6.33 10.61 -29.50
N LYS A 79 -5.45 10.40 -30.50
CA LYS A 79 -5.74 9.59 -31.69
C LYS A 79 -6.06 8.11 -31.38
N ASP A 80 -5.63 7.62 -30.21
CA ASP A 80 -5.83 6.23 -29.80
C ASP A 80 -7.23 6.02 -29.18
N LEU A 81 -7.92 7.09 -28.79
CA LEU A 81 -9.28 7.04 -28.25
C LEU A 81 -10.25 6.22 -29.12
N LYS A 82 -10.12 6.30 -30.44
CA LYS A 82 -10.94 5.52 -31.39
C LYS A 82 -10.82 3.98 -31.22
N ASN A 83 -9.80 3.51 -30.51
CA ASN A 83 -9.56 2.10 -30.23
C ASN A 83 -10.30 1.60 -28.96
N TYR A 84 -10.99 2.50 -28.27
CA TYR A 84 -11.70 2.24 -27.01
C TYR A 84 -13.21 2.46 -27.20
N ASP A 85 -14.00 1.78 -26.37
CA ASP A 85 -15.45 1.85 -26.45
C ASP A 85 -16.01 3.17 -25.86
N SER A 86 -15.27 3.76 -24.92
CA SER A 86 -15.62 5.02 -24.27
C SER A 86 -14.39 5.85 -23.92
N MET A 87 -14.59 7.14 -23.65
CA MET A 87 -13.56 8.02 -23.11
C MET A 87 -13.08 7.53 -21.72
N GLU A 88 -14.00 6.98 -20.92
CA GLU A 88 -13.68 6.38 -19.63
C GLU A 88 -12.69 5.21 -19.77
N ASP A 89 -12.93 4.28 -20.72
CA ASP A 89 -12.05 3.14 -20.97
C ASP A 89 -10.65 3.59 -21.42
N TYR A 90 -10.61 4.64 -22.21
CA TYR A 90 -9.36 5.24 -22.65
C TYR A 90 -8.57 5.84 -21.48
N LEU A 91 -9.23 6.62 -20.58
CA LEU A 91 -8.55 7.16 -19.42
C LEU A 91 -8.09 6.06 -18.46
N ILE A 92 -8.87 4.99 -18.25
CA ILE A 92 -8.45 3.85 -17.45
C ILE A 92 -7.17 3.22 -18.00
N SER A 93 -7.04 3.11 -19.33
CA SER A 93 -5.80 2.59 -19.93
C SER A 93 -4.60 3.51 -19.69
N ILE A 94 -4.80 4.83 -19.75
CA ILE A 94 -3.75 5.80 -19.40
C ILE A 94 -3.33 5.67 -17.94
N LEU A 95 -4.29 5.51 -17.02
CA LEU A 95 -3.97 5.33 -15.59
C LEU A 95 -3.23 4.02 -15.31
N TYR A 96 -3.55 2.95 -16.04
CA TYR A 96 -2.85 1.68 -15.93
C TYR A 96 -1.40 1.80 -16.39
N ASP A 97 -1.19 2.34 -17.59
CA ASP A 97 0.15 2.55 -18.16
C ASP A 97 0.97 3.51 -17.29
N PHE A 98 0.31 4.50 -16.67
CA PHE A 98 0.93 5.44 -15.76
C PHE A 98 1.43 4.79 -14.47
N TYR A 99 0.68 3.80 -13.93
CA TYR A 99 1.12 3.06 -12.74
C TYR A 99 2.36 2.20 -13.04
N ASP A 100 2.45 1.62 -14.25
CA ASP A 100 3.60 0.84 -14.72
C ASP A 100 4.02 -0.27 -13.73
N GLU A 101 3.11 -1.23 -13.50
CA GLU A 101 3.31 -2.34 -12.55
C GLU A 101 4.51 -3.23 -12.91
N GLU A 102 4.90 -3.28 -14.20
CA GLU A 102 6.03 -4.08 -14.67
C GLU A 102 7.38 -3.65 -14.07
N GLN A 103 7.47 -2.40 -13.57
CA GLN A 103 8.64 -1.91 -12.85
C GLN A 103 8.64 -2.28 -11.36
N ASP A 104 7.60 -2.92 -10.84
CA ASP A 104 7.54 -3.29 -9.43
C ASP A 104 8.46 -4.47 -9.15
N ALA A 105 9.48 -4.24 -8.31
CA ALA A 105 10.30 -5.33 -7.81
C ALA A 105 9.44 -6.32 -7.01
N PRO A 106 9.61 -7.63 -7.16
CA PRO A 106 8.91 -8.61 -6.35
C PRO A 106 9.27 -8.46 -4.87
N ILE A 107 8.45 -9.05 -3.98
CA ILE A 107 8.82 -9.14 -2.56
C ILE A 107 10.10 -9.95 -2.43
N ASN A 108 11.09 -9.39 -1.73
CA ASN A 108 12.39 -10.01 -1.54
C ASN A 108 12.32 -11.05 -0.42
N TYR A 109 11.96 -12.26 -0.74
CA TYR A 109 11.97 -13.38 0.21
C TYR A 109 13.37 -13.94 0.38
N ASN A 110 13.74 -14.25 1.64
CA ASN A 110 14.99 -14.93 1.95
C ASN A 110 14.84 -16.45 1.80
N GLU A 111 15.45 -17.01 0.77
CA GLU A 111 15.39 -18.46 0.53
C GLU A 111 16.24 -19.28 1.54
N GLY A 112 17.23 -18.65 2.17
CA GLY A 112 18.17 -19.29 3.08
C GLY A 112 17.88 -19.16 4.57
N GLY A 113 16.78 -18.49 4.95
CA GLY A 113 16.46 -18.22 6.34
C GLY A 113 15.20 -17.35 6.51
N PRO A 114 15.00 -16.74 7.69
CA PRO A 114 13.83 -15.91 7.92
C PRO A 114 13.84 -14.65 7.04
N THR A 115 12.74 -14.40 6.35
CA THR A 115 12.47 -13.10 5.71
C THR A 115 12.07 -12.09 6.77
N VAL A 116 12.84 -11.02 6.93
CA VAL A 116 12.57 -9.97 7.91
C VAL A 116 11.87 -8.81 7.23
N ILE A 117 10.68 -8.46 7.72
CA ILE A 117 9.87 -7.32 7.28
C ILE A 117 9.83 -6.29 8.38
N LEU A 118 10.39 -5.10 8.12
CA LEU A 118 10.37 -3.98 9.06
C LEU A 118 9.19 -3.07 8.73
N MET A 119 8.24 -2.93 9.68
CA MET A 119 7.06 -2.07 9.51
C MET A 119 7.36 -0.67 10.02
N VAL A 120 7.33 0.34 9.15
CA VAL A 120 7.62 1.74 9.48
C VAL A 120 6.42 2.63 9.13
N GLY A 121 6.38 3.86 9.68
CA GLY A 121 5.29 4.82 9.41
C GLY A 121 4.91 5.61 10.66
N VAL A 122 4.10 6.65 10.50
CA VAL A 122 3.70 7.54 11.60
C VAL A 122 2.75 6.85 12.60
N ASN A 123 2.60 7.42 13.80
CA ASN A 123 1.60 6.96 14.75
C ASN A 123 0.19 7.11 14.17
N GLY A 124 -0.64 6.08 14.35
CA GLY A 124 -2.01 6.05 13.84
C GLY A 124 -2.16 5.66 12.36
N SER A 125 -1.05 5.42 11.63
CA SER A 125 -1.12 4.94 10.24
C SER A 125 -1.61 3.49 10.10
N GLY A 126 -1.72 2.74 11.21
CA GLY A 126 -2.21 1.35 11.18
C GLY A 126 -1.13 0.28 11.19
N LYS A 127 0.14 0.59 11.55
CA LYS A 127 1.26 -0.39 11.58
C LYS A 127 0.91 -1.68 12.34
N THR A 128 0.56 -1.56 13.61
CA THR A 128 0.26 -2.72 14.47
C THR A 128 -0.92 -3.55 13.94
N THR A 129 -1.96 -2.89 13.45
CA THR A 129 -3.10 -3.56 12.81
C THR A 129 -2.69 -4.25 11.51
N THR A 130 -1.86 -3.60 10.70
CA THR A 130 -1.31 -4.18 9.48
C THR A 130 -0.41 -5.38 9.79
N SER A 131 0.47 -5.27 10.79
CA SER A 131 1.32 -6.39 11.25
C SER A 131 0.47 -7.61 11.62
N ALA A 132 -0.62 -7.42 12.37
CA ALA A 132 -1.56 -8.49 12.72
C ALA A 132 -2.24 -9.11 11.48
N LYS A 133 -2.67 -8.30 10.52
CA LYS A 133 -3.28 -8.79 9.28
C LYS A 133 -2.28 -9.53 8.39
N LEU A 134 -1.02 -9.08 8.34
CA LEU A 134 0.07 -9.75 7.62
C LEU A 134 0.41 -11.10 8.24
N ILE A 135 0.40 -11.24 9.58
CA ILE A 135 0.56 -12.55 10.23
C ILE A 135 -0.47 -13.52 9.67
N ARG A 136 -1.76 -13.14 9.64
CA ARG A 136 -2.81 -13.99 9.10
C ARG A 136 -2.59 -14.31 7.61
N HIS A 137 -2.23 -13.30 6.82
CA HIS A 137 -1.96 -13.46 5.38
C HIS A 137 -0.90 -14.54 5.12
N TYR A 138 0.22 -14.50 5.84
CA TYR A 138 1.29 -15.47 5.67
C TYR A 138 0.95 -16.85 6.25
N LEU A 139 0.21 -16.93 7.36
CA LEU A 139 -0.31 -18.20 7.88
C LEU A 139 -1.23 -18.91 6.87
N GLN A 140 -2.06 -18.17 6.12
CA GLN A 140 -2.89 -18.73 5.05
C GLN A 140 -2.06 -19.30 3.90
N GLN A 141 -0.84 -18.78 3.69
CA GLN A 141 0.15 -19.32 2.75
C GLN A 141 1.00 -20.46 3.35
N GLN A 142 0.61 -20.99 4.51
CA GLN A 142 1.32 -22.05 5.22
C GLN A 142 2.75 -21.67 5.64
N LYS A 143 3.04 -20.39 5.81
CA LYS A 143 4.31 -19.88 6.33
C LYS A 143 4.30 -19.82 7.84
N SER A 144 5.41 -20.24 8.46
CA SER A 144 5.66 -19.98 9.88
C SER A 144 5.96 -18.50 10.09
N VAL A 145 5.31 -17.89 11.08
CA VAL A 145 5.42 -16.44 11.33
C VAL A 145 5.75 -16.18 12.80
N ALA A 146 6.63 -15.20 13.04
CA ALA A 146 6.84 -14.61 14.35
C ALA A 146 6.76 -13.09 14.26
N VAL A 147 6.42 -12.42 15.35
CA VAL A 147 6.33 -10.96 15.40
C VAL A 147 7.17 -10.39 16.52
N VAL A 148 7.80 -9.24 16.27
CA VAL A 148 8.57 -8.46 17.24
C VAL A 148 7.78 -7.23 17.64
N ALA A 149 7.47 -7.06 18.93
CA ALA A 149 6.86 -5.86 19.50
C ALA A 149 7.95 -4.80 19.77
N ALA A 150 8.38 -4.09 18.71
CA ALA A 150 9.46 -3.11 18.80
C ALA A 150 8.99 -1.67 19.09
N ASP A 151 7.68 -1.39 19.25
CA ASP A 151 7.17 -0.11 19.81
C ASP A 151 7.20 -0.15 21.35
N THR A 152 8.40 -0.22 21.91
CA THR A 152 8.64 -0.41 23.35
C THR A 152 8.27 0.79 24.20
N PHE A 153 8.09 1.95 23.59
CA PHE A 153 7.71 3.20 24.29
C PHE A 153 6.22 3.30 24.59
N ARG A 154 5.40 2.43 23.97
CA ARG A 154 3.97 2.40 24.14
C ARG A 154 3.53 1.04 24.65
N ALA A 155 3.34 0.94 25.98
CA ALA A 155 2.90 -0.32 26.60
C ALA A 155 1.64 -0.90 25.91
N GLY A 156 0.67 -0.05 25.59
CA GLY A 156 -0.53 -0.47 24.86
C GLY A 156 -0.26 -1.00 23.44
N ALA A 157 0.82 -0.60 22.78
CA ALA A 157 1.19 -1.16 21.47
C ALA A 157 1.77 -2.58 21.63
N ILE A 158 2.61 -2.80 22.63
CA ILE A 158 3.11 -4.15 22.98
C ILE A 158 1.95 -5.08 23.28
N ASP A 159 1.03 -4.68 24.16
CA ASP A 159 -0.13 -5.49 24.54
C ASP A 159 -1.05 -5.76 23.35
N GLN A 160 -1.21 -4.79 22.46
CA GLN A 160 -2.04 -4.93 21.27
C GLN A 160 -1.50 -6.01 20.33
N ILE A 161 -0.21 -5.94 19.96
CA ILE A 161 0.38 -6.92 19.03
C ILE A 161 0.50 -8.30 19.69
N ASP A 162 0.80 -8.36 20.99
CA ASP A 162 0.83 -9.61 21.76
C ASP A 162 -0.56 -10.29 21.79
N THR A 163 -1.62 -9.51 21.98
CA THR A 163 -3.00 -10.04 21.94
C THR A 163 -3.33 -10.64 20.57
N TRP A 164 -2.91 -9.98 19.49
CA TRP A 164 -3.10 -10.51 18.14
C TRP A 164 -2.26 -11.76 17.89
N ALA A 165 -0.99 -11.77 18.29
CA ALA A 165 -0.12 -12.92 18.15
C ALA A 165 -0.68 -14.15 18.86
N ASN A 166 -1.14 -13.98 20.11
CA ASN A 166 -1.78 -15.04 20.88
C ASN A 166 -3.05 -15.58 20.22
N ARG A 167 -3.91 -14.71 19.67
CA ARG A 167 -5.13 -15.11 18.93
C ARG A 167 -4.82 -15.91 17.66
N LEU A 168 -3.72 -15.57 17.00
CA LEU A 168 -3.29 -16.21 15.76
C LEU A 168 -2.36 -17.40 15.98
N GLY A 169 -1.99 -17.67 17.24
CA GLY A 169 -1.14 -18.80 17.62
C GLY A 169 0.32 -18.65 17.17
N VAL A 170 0.84 -17.42 17.06
CA VAL A 170 2.22 -17.15 16.66
C VAL A 170 3.05 -16.58 17.81
N PRO A 171 4.38 -16.83 17.83
CA PRO A 171 5.29 -16.25 18.82
C PRO A 171 5.34 -14.72 18.71
N CYS A 172 5.26 -14.04 19.87
CA CYS A 172 5.51 -12.60 20.00
C CYS A 172 6.75 -12.35 20.84
N ILE A 173 7.79 -11.83 20.22
CA ILE A 173 9.01 -11.42 20.90
C ILE A 173 8.84 -9.99 21.37
N LYS A 174 8.80 -9.80 22.70
CA LYS A 174 8.53 -8.52 23.34
C LYS A 174 9.59 -8.16 24.35
N GLY A 175 9.95 -6.88 24.34
CA GLY A 175 10.85 -6.31 25.34
C GLY A 175 10.10 -5.81 26.57
N LYS A 176 10.87 -5.40 27.57
CA LYS A 176 10.33 -4.66 28.71
C LYS A 176 9.92 -3.23 28.26
N PRO A 177 8.98 -2.59 28.95
CA PRO A 177 8.68 -1.18 28.67
C PRO A 177 9.95 -0.31 28.70
N ASN A 178 10.09 0.56 27.69
CA ASN A 178 11.25 1.43 27.48
C ASN A 178 12.59 0.70 27.22
N GLN A 179 12.58 -0.59 26.95
CA GLN A 179 13.76 -1.29 26.46
C GLN A 179 14.15 -0.74 25.07
N ASP A 180 15.46 -0.76 24.75
CA ASP A 180 15.93 -0.39 23.41
C ASP A 180 15.25 -1.27 22.33
N PRO A 181 14.47 -0.68 21.41
CA PRO A 181 13.76 -1.43 20.36
C PRO A 181 14.70 -2.32 19.53
N SER A 182 15.92 -1.84 19.27
CA SER A 182 16.91 -2.60 18.50
C SER A 182 17.33 -3.90 19.22
N SER A 183 17.37 -3.91 20.56
CA SER A 183 17.69 -5.14 21.29
C SER A 183 16.56 -6.18 21.17
N VAL A 184 15.31 -5.74 21.18
CA VAL A 184 14.16 -6.64 20.99
C VAL A 184 14.15 -7.23 19.58
N ILE A 185 14.53 -6.44 18.57
CA ILE A 185 14.68 -6.93 17.19
C ILE A 185 15.79 -7.97 17.08
N VAL A 186 16.94 -7.77 17.76
CA VAL A 186 18.01 -8.78 17.82
C VAL A 186 17.50 -10.09 18.41
N ASP A 187 16.76 -10.03 19.52
CA ASP A 187 16.15 -11.22 20.14
C ASP A 187 15.18 -11.90 19.18
N GLY A 188 14.37 -11.13 18.43
CA GLY A 188 13.49 -11.64 17.39
C GLY A 188 14.22 -12.33 16.24
N CYS A 189 15.31 -11.74 15.75
CA CYS A 189 16.12 -12.33 14.69
C CYS A 189 16.75 -13.67 15.14
N ARG A 190 17.26 -13.74 16.36
CA ARG A 190 17.82 -14.97 16.93
C ARG A 190 16.74 -16.04 17.09
N TYR A 191 15.60 -15.68 17.66
CA TYR A 191 14.46 -16.57 17.77
C TYR A 191 14.05 -17.13 16.40
N ALA A 192 13.93 -16.29 15.39
CA ALA A 192 13.53 -16.69 14.05
C ALA A 192 14.50 -17.67 13.41
N LYS A 193 15.82 -17.49 13.60
CA LYS A 193 16.85 -18.44 13.14
C LYS A 193 16.77 -19.77 13.87
N GLU A 194 16.68 -19.75 15.20
CA GLU A 194 16.67 -20.94 16.05
C GLU A 194 15.45 -21.83 15.81
N HIS A 195 14.32 -21.23 15.43
CA HIS A 195 13.04 -21.93 15.24
C HIS A 195 12.66 -22.10 13.76
N ASN A 196 13.54 -21.76 12.82
CA ASN A 196 13.30 -21.84 11.37
C ASN A 196 11.99 -21.13 10.95
N VAL A 197 11.79 -19.93 11.45
CA VAL A 197 10.64 -19.09 11.09
C VAL A 197 10.79 -18.59 9.65
N ASP A 198 9.75 -18.69 8.82
CA ASP A 198 9.79 -18.18 7.44
C ASP A 198 9.72 -16.65 7.39
N ILE A 199 8.84 -16.05 8.21
CA ILE A 199 8.56 -14.61 8.18
C ILE A 199 8.66 -14.01 9.58
N LEU A 200 9.54 -13.02 9.74
CA LEU A 200 9.65 -12.21 10.96
C LEU A 200 9.15 -10.80 10.69
N ILE A 201 8.05 -10.41 11.33
CA ILE A 201 7.47 -9.07 11.21
C ILE A 201 7.89 -8.23 12.41
N CYS A 202 8.56 -7.09 12.17
CA CYS A 202 8.98 -6.16 13.22
C CYS A 202 8.05 -4.94 13.25
N ASP A 203 7.14 -4.87 14.25
CA ASP A 203 6.24 -3.72 14.46
C ASP A 203 6.94 -2.62 15.25
N THR A 204 7.19 -1.47 14.62
CA THR A 204 8.02 -0.40 15.18
C THR A 204 7.23 0.82 15.66
N ALA A 205 7.87 1.68 16.43
CA ALA A 205 7.33 3.00 16.79
C ALA A 205 7.19 3.92 15.56
N GLY A 206 6.37 4.97 15.68
CA GLY A 206 6.11 5.93 14.59
C GLY A 206 6.06 7.38 15.05
N ARG A 207 6.95 7.79 15.98
CA ARG A 207 6.94 9.13 16.58
C ARG A 207 7.64 10.17 15.70
N LEU A 208 6.92 10.78 14.77
CA LEU A 208 7.48 11.79 13.87
C LEU A 208 7.77 13.14 14.56
N GLN A 209 7.23 13.38 15.77
CA GLN A 209 7.45 14.62 16.53
C GLN A 209 8.94 14.88 16.83
N ASN A 210 9.72 13.81 16.90
CA ASN A 210 11.19 13.91 16.99
C ASN A 210 11.81 13.14 15.80
N LYS A 211 11.77 13.78 14.63
CA LYS A 211 12.23 13.24 13.35
C LYS A 211 13.63 12.63 13.46
N THR A 212 14.58 13.39 14.02
CA THR A 212 15.99 12.96 14.10
C THR A 212 16.17 11.69 14.94
N ASN A 213 15.50 11.61 16.09
CA ASN A 213 15.60 10.43 16.96
C ASN A 213 14.96 9.20 16.29
N LEU A 214 13.76 9.37 15.68
CA LEU A 214 13.12 8.28 14.96
C LEU A 214 13.99 7.77 13.81
N MET A 215 14.59 8.68 13.04
CA MET A 215 15.46 8.32 11.92
C MET A 215 16.70 7.55 12.39
N ASN A 216 17.34 8.00 13.47
CA ASN A 216 18.48 7.31 14.09
C ASN A 216 18.07 5.90 14.59
N GLU A 217 16.89 5.79 15.19
CA GLU A 217 16.36 4.53 15.69
C GLU A 217 16.08 3.53 14.55
N LEU A 218 15.40 3.94 13.48
CA LEU A 218 15.15 3.10 12.31
C LEU A 218 16.44 2.66 11.62
N SER A 219 17.40 3.57 11.45
CA SER A 219 18.72 3.24 10.90
C SER A 219 19.48 2.25 11.78
N LYS A 220 19.34 2.36 13.11
CA LYS A 220 19.93 1.41 14.07
C LYS A 220 19.24 0.04 13.96
N MET A 221 17.92 0.00 13.92
CA MET A 221 17.13 -1.24 13.75
C MET A 221 17.56 -1.98 12.49
N ARG A 222 17.64 -1.29 11.35
CA ARG A 222 18.10 -1.86 10.09
C ARG A 222 19.51 -2.46 10.22
N ARG A 223 20.42 -1.72 10.82
CA ARG A 223 21.82 -2.18 11.01
C ARG A 223 21.93 -3.42 11.89
N VAL A 224 21.11 -3.54 12.93
CA VAL A 224 21.14 -4.74 13.79
C VAL A 224 20.53 -5.94 13.09
N VAL A 225 19.48 -5.75 12.29
CA VAL A 225 18.91 -6.83 11.47
C VAL A 225 19.96 -7.34 10.48
N SER A 226 20.64 -6.45 9.73
CA SER A 226 21.66 -6.86 8.74
C SER A 226 22.87 -7.58 9.36
N LYS A 227 23.14 -7.37 10.64
CA LYS A 227 24.18 -8.12 11.38
C LYS A 227 23.74 -9.51 11.83
N GLU A 228 22.46 -9.67 12.15
CA GLU A 228 21.90 -10.94 12.65
C GLU A 228 21.45 -11.86 11.50
N ILE A 229 20.94 -11.29 10.40
CA ILE A 229 20.40 -12.03 9.26
C ILE A 229 20.98 -11.42 7.99
N GLU A 230 21.67 -12.25 7.20
CA GLU A 230 22.30 -11.84 5.94
C GLU A 230 21.23 -11.29 4.97
N GLY A 231 21.54 -10.15 4.34
CA GLY A 231 20.61 -9.47 3.43
C GLY A 231 19.41 -8.77 4.10
N GLY A 232 19.25 -8.91 5.42
CA GLY A 232 18.13 -8.31 6.13
C GLY A 232 18.34 -6.84 6.54
N PRO A 233 17.23 -6.10 6.79
CA PRO A 233 15.86 -6.49 6.53
C PRO A 233 15.62 -6.68 5.02
N HIS A 234 14.88 -7.72 4.65
CA HIS A 234 14.61 -8.03 3.25
C HIS A 234 13.56 -7.08 2.67
N GLU A 235 12.63 -6.64 3.52
CA GLU A 235 11.61 -5.66 3.20
C GLU A 235 11.50 -4.60 4.31
N VAL A 236 11.32 -3.36 3.90
CA VAL A 236 10.95 -2.23 4.77
C VAL A 236 9.67 -1.64 4.21
N TRP A 237 8.54 -1.90 4.87
CA TRP A 237 7.25 -1.45 4.39
C TRP A 237 6.75 -0.24 5.16
N LEU A 238 6.52 0.84 4.41
CA LEU A 238 5.96 2.07 4.96
C LEU A 238 4.43 1.99 4.96
N VAL A 239 3.85 2.05 6.15
CA VAL A 239 2.40 2.06 6.34
C VAL A 239 1.88 3.49 6.31
N LEU A 240 1.07 3.81 5.32
CA LEU A 240 0.45 5.11 5.10
C LEU A 240 -1.07 5.02 5.30
N ASP A 241 -1.64 6.03 5.92
CA ASP A 241 -3.09 6.22 6.04
C ASP A 241 -3.59 6.97 4.80
N ALA A 242 -4.40 6.31 3.97
CA ALA A 242 -4.94 6.89 2.73
C ALA A 242 -5.80 8.15 2.98
N THR A 243 -6.42 8.27 4.15
CA THR A 243 -7.24 9.44 4.49
C THR A 243 -6.42 10.73 4.57
N THR A 244 -5.10 10.61 4.75
CA THR A 244 -4.18 11.77 4.82
C THR A 244 -3.83 12.35 3.44
N GLY A 245 -4.05 11.59 2.36
CA GLY A 245 -3.83 12.04 0.98
C GLY A 245 -2.40 12.55 0.75
N GLN A 246 -2.25 13.72 0.12
CA GLN A 246 -0.96 14.34 -0.20
C GLN A 246 -0.07 14.57 1.04
N ASN A 247 -0.65 14.76 2.22
CA ASN A 247 0.13 14.87 3.46
C ASN A 247 0.85 13.54 3.79
N GLY A 248 0.24 12.39 3.47
CA GLY A 248 0.86 11.08 3.61
C GLY A 248 2.11 10.94 2.74
N ILE A 249 2.07 11.43 1.50
CA ILE A 249 3.23 11.45 0.59
C ILE A 249 4.37 12.30 1.15
N SER A 250 4.04 13.48 1.70
CA SER A 250 5.04 14.33 2.34
C SER A 250 5.71 13.65 3.54
N GLN A 251 4.95 12.89 4.33
CA GLN A 251 5.48 12.06 5.42
C GLN A 251 6.36 10.92 4.87
N ALA A 252 5.93 10.26 3.78
CA ALA A 252 6.66 9.17 3.17
C ALA A 252 8.08 9.58 2.75
N LYS A 253 8.25 10.76 2.16
CA LYS A 253 9.56 11.30 1.78
C LYS A 253 10.54 11.36 2.95
N ILE A 254 10.04 11.66 4.16
CA ILE A 254 10.87 11.69 5.38
C ILE A 254 11.39 10.30 5.74
N PHE A 255 10.53 9.25 5.60
CA PHE A 255 10.96 7.87 5.86
C PHE A 255 11.95 7.37 4.81
N LEU A 256 11.76 7.75 3.53
CA LEU A 256 12.69 7.42 2.45
C LEU A 256 14.11 7.97 2.67
N GLU A 257 14.22 9.15 3.28
CA GLU A 257 15.53 9.73 3.65
C GLU A 257 16.23 8.95 4.77
N ALA A 258 15.49 8.19 5.56
CA ALA A 258 15.97 7.57 6.79
C ALA A 258 16.24 6.07 6.69
N THR A 259 15.49 5.40 5.82
CA THR A 259 15.58 3.95 5.66
C THR A 259 15.20 3.59 4.22
N ASP A 260 15.75 2.49 3.70
CA ASP A 260 15.47 2.03 2.34
C ASP A 260 14.08 1.36 2.33
N VAL A 261 13.05 2.19 2.21
CA VAL A 261 11.67 1.69 2.04
C VAL A 261 11.57 0.93 0.72
N SER A 262 11.08 -0.29 0.76
CA SER A 262 10.94 -1.19 -0.41
C SER A 262 9.51 -1.34 -0.90
N GLY A 263 8.53 -0.83 -0.15
CA GLY A 263 7.12 -0.89 -0.54
C GLY A 263 6.20 -0.14 0.40
N ILE A 264 5.00 0.10 -0.06
CA ILE A 264 3.96 0.84 0.66
C ILE A 264 2.82 -0.11 1.04
N VAL A 265 2.32 0.01 2.27
CA VAL A 265 1.03 -0.54 2.67
C VAL A 265 0.08 0.63 2.90
N LEU A 266 -0.98 0.70 2.10
CA LEU A 266 -1.93 1.80 2.17
C LEU A 266 -3.17 1.35 2.94
N THR A 267 -3.43 1.97 4.09
CA THR A 267 -4.51 1.60 5.01
C THR A 267 -5.72 2.53 4.89
N LYS A 268 -6.86 2.10 5.42
CA LYS A 268 -8.11 2.89 5.55
C LYS A 268 -8.68 3.37 4.20
N MET A 269 -8.47 2.59 3.15
CA MET A 269 -9.02 2.90 1.82
C MET A 269 -10.55 2.92 1.82
N ASP A 270 -11.19 2.08 2.64
CA ASP A 270 -12.63 2.04 2.84
C ASP A 270 -13.23 3.31 3.48
N GLY A 271 -12.39 4.08 4.15
CA GLY A 271 -12.76 5.33 4.81
C GLY A 271 -12.64 6.58 3.93
N THR A 272 -12.08 6.50 2.71
CA THR A 272 -11.70 7.68 1.94
C THR A 272 -12.23 7.70 0.51
N ALA A 273 -12.46 8.92 0.01
CA ALA A 273 -12.69 9.20 -1.42
C ALA A 273 -11.38 9.47 -2.20
N LYS A 274 -10.23 9.39 -1.53
CA LYS A 274 -8.91 9.81 -2.02
C LYS A 274 -8.13 8.64 -2.67
N GLY A 275 -8.79 7.81 -3.47
CA GLY A 275 -8.17 6.64 -4.10
C GLY A 275 -7.00 7.00 -5.03
N GLY A 276 -7.02 8.18 -5.65
CA GLY A 276 -5.97 8.65 -6.55
C GLY A 276 -4.57 8.77 -5.91
N VAL A 277 -4.48 8.77 -4.57
CA VAL A 277 -3.20 8.77 -3.85
C VAL A 277 -2.29 7.61 -4.26
N VAL A 278 -2.83 6.48 -4.71
CA VAL A 278 -2.05 5.33 -5.24
C VAL A 278 -1.18 5.76 -6.43
N LEU A 279 -1.74 6.52 -7.36
CA LEU A 279 -1.02 7.03 -8.55
C LEU A 279 0.06 8.04 -8.15
N ALA A 280 -0.26 8.92 -7.18
CA ALA A 280 0.72 9.88 -6.67
C ALA A 280 1.88 9.20 -5.91
N ILE A 281 1.63 8.11 -5.17
CA ILE A 281 2.67 7.30 -4.54
C ILE A 281 3.62 6.75 -5.61
N ARG A 282 3.08 6.17 -6.66
CA ARG A 282 3.86 5.60 -7.75
C ARG A 282 4.75 6.66 -8.42
N ASP A 283 4.16 7.78 -8.81
CA ASP A 283 4.85 8.87 -9.51
C ASP A 283 5.92 9.58 -8.67
N LEU A 284 5.62 9.84 -7.39
CA LEU A 284 6.45 10.71 -6.57
C LEU A 284 7.45 9.96 -5.68
N LEU A 285 7.19 8.70 -5.39
CA LEU A 285 8.03 7.90 -4.50
C LEU A 285 8.72 6.75 -5.25
N HIS A 286 8.26 6.39 -6.44
CA HIS A 286 8.77 5.27 -7.25
C HIS A 286 8.81 3.95 -6.47
N LEU A 287 7.82 3.73 -5.62
CA LEU A 287 7.68 2.54 -4.80
C LEU A 287 6.43 1.75 -5.16
N PRO A 288 6.49 0.41 -5.09
CA PRO A 288 5.30 -0.42 -5.26
C PRO A 288 4.36 -0.28 -4.06
N VAL A 289 3.06 -0.24 -4.34
CA VAL A 289 2.06 -0.53 -3.31
C VAL A 289 1.98 -2.05 -3.16
N ARG A 290 2.25 -2.56 -1.95
CA ARG A 290 2.25 -4.00 -1.66
C ARG A 290 0.88 -4.50 -1.24
N PHE A 291 0.20 -3.74 -0.38
CA PHE A 291 -1.09 -4.12 0.19
C PHE A 291 -2.02 -2.92 0.33
N LEU A 292 -3.32 -3.19 0.22
CA LEU A 292 -4.41 -2.26 0.56
C LEU A 292 -5.19 -2.76 1.77
N GLY A 293 -5.42 -1.87 2.74
CA GLY A 293 -6.38 -2.05 3.83
C GLY A 293 -7.75 -1.56 3.39
N LEU A 294 -8.65 -2.51 3.15
CA LEU A 294 -9.99 -2.30 2.59
C LEU A 294 -11.11 -2.48 3.64
N GLY A 295 -10.77 -2.31 4.91
CA GLY A 295 -11.70 -2.43 6.04
C GLY A 295 -11.01 -2.84 7.34
N GLU A 296 -11.80 -3.06 8.40
CA GLU A 296 -11.29 -3.30 9.76
C GLU A 296 -10.99 -4.78 10.08
N LYS A 297 -11.61 -5.72 9.36
CA LYS A 297 -11.46 -7.15 9.63
C LYS A 297 -10.07 -7.67 9.25
N PRO A 298 -9.60 -8.76 9.86
CA PRO A 298 -8.30 -9.34 9.53
C PRO A 298 -8.13 -9.73 8.05
N GLU A 299 -9.20 -10.13 7.39
CA GLU A 299 -9.25 -10.48 5.96
C GLU A 299 -9.29 -9.28 5.01
N ASP A 300 -9.43 -8.06 5.54
CA ASP A 300 -9.56 -6.85 4.74
C ASP A 300 -8.20 -6.23 4.32
N LEU A 301 -7.09 -6.93 4.55
CA LEU A 301 -5.80 -6.60 3.95
C LEU A 301 -5.62 -7.46 2.70
N LYS A 302 -5.47 -6.81 1.54
CA LYS A 302 -5.34 -7.48 0.24
C LYS A 302 -4.04 -7.09 -0.43
N SER A 303 -3.39 -8.06 -1.09
CA SER A 303 -2.28 -7.74 -1.98
C SER A 303 -2.74 -6.76 -3.05
N PHE A 304 -1.92 -5.78 -3.37
CA PHE A 304 -2.28 -4.80 -4.38
C PHE A 304 -2.33 -5.45 -5.77
N ASP A 305 -3.35 -5.10 -6.53
CA ASP A 305 -3.56 -5.48 -7.93
C ASP A 305 -4.10 -4.24 -8.65
N ILE A 306 -3.37 -3.73 -9.61
CA ILE A 306 -3.73 -2.50 -10.33
C ILE A 306 -5.03 -2.66 -11.12
N ASN A 307 -5.31 -3.86 -11.68
CA ASN A 307 -6.52 -4.10 -12.43
C ASN A 307 -7.74 -4.03 -11.51
N ALA A 308 -7.67 -4.73 -10.36
CA ALA A 308 -8.73 -4.73 -9.36
C ALA A 308 -8.92 -3.33 -8.75
N PHE A 309 -7.83 -2.60 -8.54
CA PHE A 309 -7.88 -1.24 -8.02
C PHE A 309 -8.56 -0.28 -9.00
N LEU A 310 -8.12 -0.22 -10.26
CA LEU A 310 -8.71 0.68 -11.27
C LEU A 310 -10.18 0.36 -11.51
N MET A 311 -10.54 -0.92 -11.66
CA MET A 311 -11.94 -1.32 -11.79
C MET A 311 -12.76 -0.96 -10.56
N GLY A 312 -12.19 -1.10 -9.36
CA GLY A 312 -12.84 -0.76 -8.09
C GLY A 312 -13.12 0.73 -7.93
N ILE A 313 -12.23 1.62 -8.37
CA ILE A 313 -12.42 3.08 -8.27
C ILE A 313 -13.22 3.68 -9.44
N THR A 314 -13.39 2.96 -10.53
CA THR A 314 -14.09 3.44 -11.74
C THR A 314 -15.44 2.76 -11.91
N LYS A 315 -15.51 1.58 -12.49
CA LYS A 315 -16.74 0.92 -12.95
C LYS A 315 -17.51 0.14 -11.86
N GLY A 316 -16.79 -0.37 -10.84
CA GLY A 316 -17.43 -1.18 -9.81
C GLY A 316 -18.13 -2.43 -10.39
N MET A 317 -19.34 -2.74 -9.87
CA MET A 317 -20.13 -3.92 -10.30
C MET A 317 -20.66 -3.84 -11.73
N ASP A 318 -20.76 -2.63 -12.32
CA ASP A 318 -21.24 -2.46 -13.71
C ASP A 318 -20.25 -3.04 -14.75
N ALA A 319 -19.12 -3.58 -14.28
CA ALA A 319 -18.18 -4.33 -15.13
C ALA A 319 -18.69 -5.72 -15.55
N ASP A 320 -19.80 -6.20 -14.97
CA ASP A 320 -20.41 -7.52 -15.26
C ASP A 320 -21.49 -7.46 -16.35
N GLU A 321 -21.84 -6.27 -16.89
CA GLU A 321 -22.67 -6.09 -18.09
C GLU A 321 -21.78 -5.89 -19.33
#